data_2ea9e1de64e21d5d0e59a2b9ee9bc7d0
#
_entry.id   2ea9e1de64e21d5d0e59a2b9ee9bc7d0
#
_cell.length_a   1.000
_cell.length_b   1.000
_cell.length_c   1.000
_cell.angle_alpha   90.00
_cell.angle_beta   90.00
_cell.angle_gamma   90.00
#
_symmetry.space_group_name_H-M   'P 1'
#
loop_
_entity.id
_entity.type
_entity.pdbx_description
1 polymer ?
#
loop_
_entity_poly.entity_id
_entity_poly.type
_entity_poly.pdbx_seq_one_letter_code
_entity_poly.pdbx_strand_id
1 'polypeptide(L)'
;GLEFLLFGSGPVNSTGVEAGAFLNPINPKDLSYIQAFFIPSMYMYADTIGVIKEDYGMSITTVMTKPKSRGFVKLRSANYKDPPEIHLNLLSHEEDMKMMIAGQRFFLEVLKTKPLSNKIEKIIFPDLDNLEDRNLEEHCRKSVKTNYHPSGTTKMGADNDKMAVLDSRMRVRGIENLRVCDLSAMPNINSGNTSAPAMMLGLRCADLILGS
;
A
#
# COMPACT_ATOMS: atom_id res chain seq x y z
N GLY A 1 -10.86 6.54 26.37
CA GLY A 1 -10.07 7.61 26.92
C GLY A 1 -9.78 7.50 28.41
N LEU A 2 -10.82 7.42 29.29
CA LEU A 2 -10.62 7.45 30.74
C LEU A 2 -9.83 6.24 31.27
N GLU A 3 -10.07 5.06 30.75
CA GLU A 3 -9.32 3.84 31.06
C GLU A 3 -7.82 4.00 30.79
N PHE A 4 -7.46 4.58 29.65
CA PHE A 4 -6.06 4.85 29.32
C PHE A 4 -5.42 5.86 30.27
N LEU A 5 -6.13 6.93 30.63
CA LEU A 5 -5.63 7.95 31.54
C LEU A 5 -5.41 7.41 32.97
N LEU A 6 -6.25 6.48 33.44
CA LEU A 6 -6.18 5.94 34.80
C LEU A 6 -5.28 4.70 34.89
N PHE A 7 -5.22 3.87 33.87
CA PHE A 7 -4.61 2.53 33.95
C PHE A 7 -3.59 2.25 32.85
N GLY A 8 -3.39 3.14 31.88
CA GLY A 8 -2.50 2.94 30.71
C GLY A 8 -2.96 1.77 29.82
N SER A 9 -4.23 1.41 29.85
CA SER A 9 -4.83 0.27 29.13
C SER A 9 -6.04 0.70 28.29
N GLY A 10 -6.64 -0.26 27.56
CA GLY A 10 -7.81 -0.03 26.74
C GLY A 10 -7.50 0.33 25.29
N PRO A 11 -8.52 0.53 24.44
CA PRO A 11 -8.38 0.70 22.99
C PRO A 11 -7.46 1.85 22.56
N VAL A 12 -7.32 2.89 23.37
CA VAL A 12 -6.45 4.05 23.07
C VAL A 12 -4.96 3.72 23.20
N ASN A 13 -4.61 2.60 23.85
CA ASN A 13 -3.23 2.12 23.94
C ASN A 13 -2.79 1.35 22.67
N SER A 14 -3.71 1.07 21.76
CA SER A 14 -3.42 0.41 20.49
C SER A 14 -2.86 1.39 19.46
N THR A 15 -1.94 0.90 18.62
CA THR A 15 -1.49 1.63 17.41
C THR A 15 -2.53 1.59 16.28
N GLY A 16 -3.64 0.87 16.48
CA GLY A 16 -4.67 0.62 15.47
C GLY A 16 -4.40 -0.62 14.61
N VAL A 17 -3.19 -1.17 14.66
CA VAL A 17 -2.80 -2.42 13.99
C VAL A 17 -2.22 -3.36 15.05
N GLU A 18 -2.94 -4.42 15.40
CA GLU A 18 -2.54 -5.35 16.47
C GLU A 18 -1.64 -6.47 16.00
N ALA A 19 -1.76 -6.84 14.72
CA ALA A 19 -0.92 -7.86 14.11
C ALA A 19 -0.73 -7.57 12.63
N GLY A 20 0.36 -8.08 12.06
CA GLY A 20 0.64 -7.97 10.65
C GLY A 20 1.36 -9.20 10.11
N ALA A 21 1.36 -9.34 8.80
CA ALA A 21 2.06 -10.40 8.12
C ALA A 21 2.69 -9.90 6.82
N PHE A 22 3.81 -10.53 6.45
CA PHE A 22 4.41 -10.41 5.12
C PHE A 22 4.48 -11.81 4.53
N LEU A 23 3.85 -12.01 3.39
CA LEU A 23 3.76 -13.34 2.79
C LEU A 23 3.67 -13.29 1.26
N ASN A 24 3.96 -14.43 0.65
CA ASN A 24 3.61 -14.73 -0.72
C ASN A 24 2.61 -15.88 -0.71
N PRO A 25 1.31 -15.64 -0.96
CA PRO A 25 0.30 -16.68 -0.86
C PRO A 25 0.35 -17.70 -2.01
N ILE A 26 1.05 -17.40 -3.09
CA ILE A 26 1.22 -18.30 -4.25
C ILE A 26 2.48 -19.16 -4.07
N ASN A 27 3.59 -18.56 -3.65
CA ASN A 27 4.85 -19.25 -3.41
C ASN A 27 5.44 -18.85 -2.05
N PRO A 28 5.11 -19.54 -0.95
CA PRO A 28 5.54 -19.18 0.40
C PRO A 28 7.05 -19.16 0.64
N LYS A 29 7.84 -19.73 -0.26
CA LYS A 29 9.31 -19.74 -0.19
C LYS A 29 9.98 -18.56 -0.87
N ASP A 30 9.21 -17.77 -1.59
CA ASP A 30 9.68 -16.60 -2.33
C ASP A 30 9.52 -15.33 -1.51
N LEU A 31 9.99 -14.21 -2.06
CA LEU A 31 9.82 -12.90 -1.45
C LEU A 31 8.34 -12.60 -1.19
N SER A 32 8.06 -11.86 -0.12
CA SER A 32 6.70 -11.43 0.19
C SER A 32 6.19 -10.41 -0.84
N TYR A 33 4.96 -10.62 -1.29
CA TYR A 33 4.25 -9.70 -2.20
C TYR A 33 3.04 -9.05 -1.53
N ILE A 34 2.58 -9.63 -0.43
CA ILE A 34 1.47 -9.12 0.36
C ILE A 34 1.96 -8.75 1.75
N GLN A 35 1.65 -7.54 2.18
CA GLN A 35 1.62 -7.14 3.57
C GLN A 35 0.17 -7.14 4.04
N ALA A 36 -0.11 -7.64 5.23
CA ALA A 36 -1.44 -7.58 5.82
C ALA A 36 -1.41 -6.85 7.15
N PHE A 37 -2.48 -6.13 7.42
CA PHE A 37 -2.74 -5.49 8.71
C PHE A 37 -3.99 -6.08 9.32
N PHE A 38 -3.90 -6.52 10.55
CA PHE A 38 -5.03 -6.89 11.38
C PHE A 38 -5.43 -5.70 12.23
N ILE A 39 -6.64 -5.20 12.02
CA ILE A 39 -7.17 -3.99 12.63
C ILE A 39 -8.39 -4.39 13.47
N PRO A 40 -8.38 -4.19 14.82
CA PRO A 40 -9.48 -4.57 15.69
C PRO A 40 -10.65 -3.57 15.61
N SER A 41 -10.98 -3.14 14.44
CA SER A 41 -12.11 -2.25 14.14
C SER A 41 -12.57 -2.47 12.70
N MET A 42 -13.77 -2.01 12.40
CA MET A 42 -14.30 -1.98 11.06
C MET A 42 -13.61 -0.86 10.26
N TYR A 43 -12.43 -1.18 9.72
CA TYR A 43 -11.67 -0.25 8.89
C TYR A 43 -12.07 -0.41 7.43
N MET A 44 -12.96 0.44 6.97
CA MET A 44 -13.52 0.38 5.64
C MET A 44 -13.55 1.76 4.98
N TYR A 45 -13.33 1.75 3.69
CA TYR A 45 -13.47 2.94 2.87
C TYR A 45 -14.95 3.11 2.49
N ALA A 46 -15.68 3.92 3.25
CA ALA A 46 -17.10 4.15 3.02
C ALA A 46 -17.43 4.67 1.60
N ASP A 47 -16.48 5.33 0.97
CA ASP A 47 -16.57 5.82 -0.42
C ASP A 47 -16.43 4.72 -1.47
N THR A 48 -15.94 3.53 -1.11
CA THR A 48 -15.76 2.41 -2.05
C THR A 48 -16.68 1.23 -1.77
N ILE A 49 -16.99 0.95 -0.51
CA ILE A 49 -17.74 -0.24 -0.09
C ILE A 49 -19.10 0.13 0.51
N GLY A 50 -19.28 1.41 0.89
CA GLY A 50 -20.46 1.89 1.57
C GLY A 50 -20.34 1.84 3.09
N VAL A 51 -21.36 2.35 3.77
CA VAL A 51 -21.41 2.41 5.24
C VAL A 51 -21.85 1.07 5.80
N ILE A 52 -21.07 0.50 6.70
CA ILE A 52 -21.43 -0.68 7.47
C ILE A 52 -22.15 -0.23 8.74
N LYS A 53 -23.25 -0.90 9.06
CA LYS A 53 -24.10 -0.56 10.20
C LYS A 53 -23.71 -1.29 11.49
N GLU A 54 -22.81 -2.24 11.41
CA GLU A 54 -22.31 -3.01 12.55
C GLU A 54 -21.42 -2.16 13.44
N ASP A 55 -21.66 -2.20 14.76
CA ASP A 55 -20.91 -1.41 15.75
C ASP A 55 -19.58 -2.06 16.13
N TYR A 56 -19.44 -3.38 15.96
CA TYR A 56 -18.27 -4.15 16.36
C TYR A 56 -17.76 -5.00 15.20
N GLY A 57 -16.44 -5.06 15.06
CA GLY A 57 -15.84 -5.91 14.06
C GLY A 57 -14.33 -5.68 13.95
N MET A 58 -13.72 -6.46 13.07
CA MET A 58 -12.31 -6.35 12.74
C MET A 58 -12.13 -6.37 11.23
N SER A 59 -10.99 -5.90 10.79
CA SER A 59 -10.62 -5.91 9.38
C SER A 59 -9.25 -6.55 9.20
N ILE A 60 -9.09 -7.33 8.13
CA ILE A 60 -7.78 -7.69 7.60
C ILE A 60 -7.64 -6.98 6.26
N THR A 61 -6.70 -6.05 6.18
CA THR A 61 -6.39 -5.37 4.92
C THR A 61 -5.15 -5.97 4.30
N THR A 62 -5.20 -6.22 2.99
CA THR A 62 -4.08 -6.73 2.22
C THR A 62 -3.49 -5.62 1.35
N VAL A 63 -2.18 -5.46 1.38
CA VAL A 63 -1.44 -4.43 0.66
C VAL A 63 -0.42 -5.09 -0.25
N MET A 64 -0.48 -4.76 -1.54
CA MET A 64 0.54 -5.18 -2.51
C MET A 64 1.86 -4.45 -2.25
N THR A 65 2.92 -5.18 -1.96
CA THR A 65 4.24 -4.59 -1.66
C THR A 65 5.15 -4.47 -2.88
N LYS A 66 4.87 -5.22 -3.94
CA LYS A 66 5.66 -5.23 -5.19
C LYS A 66 4.76 -5.20 -6.42
N PRO A 67 3.93 -4.15 -6.61
CA PRO A 67 3.04 -4.09 -7.75
C PRO A 67 3.81 -4.00 -9.07
N LYS A 68 3.32 -4.68 -10.09
CA LYS A 68 3.73 -4.51 -11.50
C LYS A 68 2.92 -3.43 -12.21
N SER A 69 1.72 -3.16 -11.75
CA SER A 69 0.87 -2.06 -12.23
C SER A 69 1.61 -0.72 -12.13
N ARG A 70 1.48 0.11 -13.16
CA ARG A 70 2.12 1.43 -13.22
C ARG A 70 1.09 2.49 -13.56
N GLY A 71 1.17 3.59 -12.82
CA GLY A 71 0.44 4.82 -13.08
C GLY A 71 1.33 5.91 -13.64
N PHE A 72 0.78 7.09 -13.77
CA PHE A 72 1.52 8.27 -14.20
C PHE A 72 0.93 9.55 -13.60
N VAL A 73 1.76 10.57 -13.56
CA VAL A 73 1.38 11.95 -13.26
C VAL A 73 1.80 12.82 -14.44
N LYS A 74 0.92 13.67 -14.91
CA LYS A 74 1.22 14.61 -15.99
C LYS A 74 0.58 15.97 -15.73
N LEU A 75 1.11 17.01 -16.38
CA LEU A 75 0.52 18.35 -16.35
C LEU A 75 -0.81 18.35 -17.10
N ARG A 76 -1.82 18.97 -16.51
CA ARG A 76 -3.11 19.20 -17.16
C ARG A 76 -3.03 20.37 -18.17
N SER A 77 -2.27 21.40 -17.83
CA SER A 77 -2.06 22.59 -18.63
C SER A 77 -0.69 23.24 -18.31
N ALA A 78 -0.37 24.32 -18.97
CA ALA A 78 0.79 25.16 -18.65
C ALA A 78 0.57 26.08 -17.44
N ASN A 79 -0.65 26.18 -16.93
CA ASN A 79 -0.95 26.96 -15.73
C ASN A 79 -0.58 26.17 -14.48
N TYR A 80 0.41 26.65 -13.73
CA TYR A 80 0.90 25.98 -12.52
C TYR A 80 -0.14 25.85 -11.38
N LYS A 81 -1.27 26.58 -11.46
CA LYS A 81 -2.36 26.49 -10.49
C LYS A 81 -3.31 25.33 -10.77
N ASP A 82 -3.28 24.78 -11.98
CA ASP A 82 -4.12 23.64 -12.32
C ASP A 82 -3.55 22.36 -11.67
N PRO A 83 -4.38 21.60 -10.94
CA PRO A 83 -3.90 20.35 -10.34
C PRO A 83 -3.47 19.36 -11.44
N PRO A 84 -2.41 18.57 -11.21
CA PRO A 84 -1.95 17.58 -12.17
C PRO A 84 -3.00 16.47 -12.38
N GLU A 85 -2.91 15.81 -13.52
CA GLU A 85 -3.63 14.56 -13.76
C GLU A 85 -2.87 13.41 -13.11
N ILE A 86 -3.53 12.66 -12.21
CA ILE A 86 -2.95 11.54 -11.48
C ILE A 86 -3.74 10.27 -11.83
N HIS A 87 -3.05 9.32 -12.43
CA HIS A 87 -3.61 8.02 -12.80
C HIS A 87 -2.87 6.92 -12.05
N LEU A 88 -3.50 6.32 -11.06
CA LEU A 88 -2.88 5.30 -10.22
C LEU A 88 -2.77 3.94 -10.94
N ASN A 89 -3.73 3.62 -11.81
CA ASN A 89 -3.82 2.36 -12.55
C ASN A 89 -3.68 1.12 -11.64
N LEU A 90 -4.27 1.17 -10.44
CA LEU A 90 -4.20 0.07 -9.48
C LEU A 90 -4.78 -1.20 -10.07
N LEU A 91 -4.10 -2.34 -9.83
CA LEU A 91 -4.48 -3.67 -10.31
C LEU A 91 -4.70 -3.75 -11.84
N SER A 92 -4.00 -2.92 -12.61
CA SER A 92 -4.04 -2.97 -14.08
C SER A 92 -3.24 -4.14 -14.66
N HIS A 93 -2.28 -4.68 -13.90
CA HIS A 93 -1.48 -5.84 -14.30
C HIS A 93 -2.12 -7.12 -13.79
N GLU A 94 -2.24 -8.13 -14.65
CA GLU A 94 -2.91 -9.41 -14.33
C GLU A 94 -2.28 -10.13 -13.14
N GLU A 95 -0.95 -10.13 -13.03
CA GLU A 95 -0.25 -10.77 -11.91
C GLU A 95 -0.56 -10.11 -10.56
N ASP A 96 -0.76 -8.79 -10.54
CA ASP A 96 -1.15 -8.09 -9.31
C ASP A 96 -2.55 -8.54 -8.86
N MET A 97 -3.48 -8.67 -9.80
CA MET A 97 -4.82 -9.16 -9.51
C MET A 97 -4.80 -10.61 -8.99
N LYS A 98 -4.05 -11.51 -9.66
CA LYS A 98 -3.88 -12.89 -9.20
C LYS A 98 -3.31 -12.96 -7.78
N MET A 99 -2.32 -12.14 -7.48
CA MET A 99 -1.70 -12.08 -6.15
C MET A 99 -2.69 -11.57 -5.09
N MET A 100 -3.49 -10.55 -5.40
CA MET A 100 -4.51 -10.03 -4.49
C MET A 100 -5.61 -11.05 -4.22
N ILE A 101 -6.11 -11.75 -5.23
CA ILE A 101 -7.10 -12.83 -5.07
C ILE A 101 -6.53 -13.96 -4.19
N ALA A 102 -5.28 -14.37 -4.44
CA ALA A 102 -4.60 -15.38 -3.63
C ALA A 102 -4.45 -14.92 -2.17
N GLY A 103 -4.11 -13.65 -1.94
CA GLY A 103 -4.05 -13.05 -0.61
C GLY A 103 -5.39 -13.07 0.11
N GLN A 104 -6.47 -12.71 -0.57
CA GLN A 104 -7.83 -12.79 0.01
C GLN A 104 -8.20 -14.22 0.41
N ARG A 105 -7.98 -15.19 -0.48
CA ARG A 105 -8.22 -16.62 -0.18
C ARG A 105 -7.43 -17.09 1.04
N PHE A 106 -6.15 -16.72 1.10
CA PHE A 106 -5.31 -17.06 2.25
C PHE A 106 -5.90 -16.52 3.57
N PHE A 107 -6.30 -15.25 3.62
CA PHE A 107 -6.85 -14.68 4.85
C PHE A 107 -8.25 -15.16 5.17
N LEU A 108 -9.06 -15.53 4.20
CA LEU A 108 -10.32 -16.23 4.45
C LEU A 108 -10.10 -17.56 5.18
N GLU A 109 -9.06 -18.32 4.82
CA GLU A 109 -8.70 -19.54 5.56
C GLU A 109 -8.16 -19.24 6.98
N VAL A 110 -7.38 -18.16 7.14
CA VAL A 110 -6.96 -17.70 8.47
C VAL A 110 -8.16 -17.41 9.37
N LEU A 111 -9.18 -16.71 8.84
CA LEU A 111 -10.40 -16.40 9.59
C LEU A 111 -11.18 -17.64 10.05
N LYS A 112 -11.07 -18.77 9.33
CA LYS A 112 -11.69 -20.05 9.68
C LYS A 112 -10.89 -20.83 10.74
N THR A 113 -9.67 -20.41 11.05
CA THR A 113 -8.75 -21.14 11.94
C THR A 113 -9.01 -20.78 13.41
N LYS A 114 -9.04 -21.80 14.30
CA LYS A 114 -9.15 -21.57 15.74
C LYS A 114 -7.83 -21.02 16.32
N PRO A 115 -7.87 -20.13 17.32
CA PRO A 115 -9.07 -19.70 18.10
C PRO A 115 -9.85 -18.56 17.46
N LEU A 116 -9.37 -17.95 16.35
CA LEU A 116 -9.94 -16.76 15.75
C LEU A 116 -11.40 -16.99 15.29
N SER A 117 -11.65 -18.11 14.62
CA SER A 117 -12.99 -18.46 14.12
C SER A 117 -14.06 -18.51 15.20
N ASN A 118 -13.69 -18.81 16.46
CA ASN A 118 -14.63 -18.83 17.59
C ASN A 118 -15.11 -17.42 18.01
N LYS A 119 -14.47 -16.37 17.48
CA LYS A 119 -14.77 -14.97 17.80
C LYS A 119 -15.49 -14.25 16.67
N ILE A 120 -15.65 -14.92 15.52
CA ILE A 120 -16.25 -14.34 14.32
C ILE A 120 -17.67 -14.87 14.20
N GLU A 121 -18.64 -13.98 14.26
CA GLU A 121 -20.04 -14.31 14.03
C GLU A 121 -20.33 -14.44 12.53
N LYS A 122 -19.87 -13.46 11.75
CA LYS A 122 -20.02 -13.46 10.28
C LYS A 122 -18.85 -12.73 9.61
N ILE A 123 -18.59 -13.08 8.37
CA ILE A 123 -17.71 -12.32 7.48
C ILE A 123 -18.61 -11.42 6.61
N ILE A 124 -18.32 -10.14 6.60
CA ILE A 124 -19.14 -9.14 5.89
C ILE A 124 -18.62 -8.96 4.46
N PHE A 125 -17.30 -9.00 4.29
CA PHE A 125 -16.64 -8.88 2.99
C PHE A 125 -15.44 -9.81 2.90
N PRO A 126 -15.13 -10.41 1.74
CA PRO A 126 -16.02 -10.52 0.58
C PRO A 126 -17.27 -11.37 0.86
N ASP A 127 -18.24 -11.33 -0.06
CA ASP A 127 -19.41 -12.22 0.00
C ASP A 127 -18.96 -13.68 -0.08
N LEU A 128 -19.29 -14.46 0.96
CA LEU A 128 -18.86 -15.87 1.07
C LEU A 128 -19.67 -16.83 0.21
N ASP A 129 -20.87 -16.43 -0.19
CA ASP A 129 -21.74 -17.28 -1.01
C ASP A 129 -21.21 -17.43 -2.44
N ASN A 130 -20.28 -16.55 -2.80
CA ASN A 130 -19.71 -16.58 -4.13
C ASN A 130 -18.20 -16.20 -4.16
N LEU A 131 -17.34 -17.18 -3.86
CA LEU A 131 -15.88 -17.04 -3.83
C LEU A 131 -15.21 -17.45 -5.16
N GLU A 132 -15.91 -17.42 -6.28
CA GLU A 132 -15.30 -17.59 -7.59
C GLU A 132 -14.31 -16.44 -7.86
N ASP A 133 -13.26 -16.70 -8.66
CA ASP A 133 -12.22 -15.70 -8.96
C ASP A 133 -12.80 -14.41 -9.55
N ARG A 134 -13.82 -14.51 -10.40
CA ARG A 134 -14.52 -13.35 -10.97
C ARG A 134 -15.09 -12.41 -9.90
N ASN A 135 -15.68 -12.96 -8.86
CA ASN A 135 -16.31 -12.16 -7.80
C ASN A 135 -15.27 -11.58 -6.83
N LEU A 136 -14.20 -12.34 -6.56
CA LEU A 136 -13.06 -11.82 -5.81
C LEU A 136 -12.34 -10.72 -6.60
N GLU A 137 -12.21 -10.85 -7.90
CA GLU A 137 -11.69 -9.78 -8.77
C GLU A 137 -12.57 -8.53 -8.71
N GLU A 138 -13.89 -8.69 -8.84
CA GLU A 138 -14.83 -7.58 -8.74
C GLU A 138 -14.75 -6.89 -7.37
N HIS A 139 -14.67 -7.68 -6.29
CA HIS A 139 -14.44 -7.15 -4.95
C HIS A 139 -13.13 -6.39 -4.86
N CYS A 140 -12.01 -6.94 -5.38
CA CYS A 140 -10.72 -6.25 -5.44
C CYS A 140 -10.85 -4.90 -6.15
N ARG A 141 -11.46 -4.86 -7.32
CA ARG A 141 -11.60 -3.64 -8.11
C ARG A 141 -12.46 -2.58 -7.42
N LYS A 142 -13.50 -2.99 -6.70
CA LYS A 142 -14.36 -2.07 -5.93
C LYS A 142 -13.72 -1.56 -4.65
N SER A 143 -12.86 -2.37 -4.02
CA SER A 143 -12.29 -2.06 -2.71
C SER A 143 -10.85 -1.54 -2.76
N VAL A 144 -10.16 -1.68 -3.91
CA VAL A 144 -8.76 -1.25 -4.02
C VAL A 144 -8.60 0.26 -3.83
N LYS A 145 -7.62 0.62 -3.03
CA LYS A 145 -7.26 2.00 -2.77
C LYS A 145 -5.75 2.13 -2.58
N THR A 146 -5.23 3.33 -2.72
CA THR A 146 -3.84 3.60 -2.37
C THR A 146 -3.64 3.41 -0.86
N ASN A 147 -2.50 2.82 -0.49
CA ASN A 147 -2.05 2.79 0.91
C ASN A 147 -1.15 3.99 1.25
N TYR A 148 -1.28 5.08 0.48
CA TYR A 148 -0.56 6.35 0.67
C TYR A 148 0.97 6.24 0.55
N HIS A 149 1.46 5.30 -0.24
CA HIS A 149 2.86 5.07 -0.52
C HIS A 149 3.23 5.20 -2.01
N PRO A 150 2.80 6.27 -2.73
CA PRO A 150 3.20 6.46 -4.13
C PRO A 150 4.70 6.73 -4.22
N SER A 151 5.32 6.22 -5.30
CA SER A 151 6.75 6.38 -5.53
C SER A 151 7.08 6.34 -7.03
N GLY A 152 8.29 6.75 -7.41
CA GLY A 152 8.85 6.50 -8.72
C GLY A 152 8.45 7.44 -9.85
N THR A 153 7.73 8.54 -9.59
CA THR A 153 7.31 9.48 -10.64
C THR A 153 8.46 10.29 -11.25
N THR A 154 9.59 10.40 -10.53
CA THR A 154 10.85 10.98 -11.00
C THR A 154 12.00 10.01 -10.76
N LYS A 155 11.79 8.72 -11.07
CA LYS A 155 12.73 7.66 -10.69
C LYS A 155 14.17 7.94 -11.11
N MET A 156 15.10 7.56 -10.26
CA MET A 156 16.50 7.44 -10.65
C MET A 156 16.73 6.17 -11.47
N GLY A 157 17.78 6.17 -12.29
CA GLY A 157 18.13 4.99 -13.10
C GLY A 157 19.47 5.14 -13.76
N ALA A 158 19.91 4.09 -14.44
CA ALA A 158 21.15 4.08 -15.22
C ALA A 158 21.06 4.99 -16.47
N ASP A 159 22.18 5.30 -17.07
CA ASP A 159 22.24 6.25 -18.21
C ASP A 159 21.52 5.73 -19.45
N ASN A 160 21.38 4.42 -19.58
CA ASN A 160 20.62 3.78 -20.66
C ASN A 160 19.12 3.64 -20.39
N ASP A 161 18.65 3.98 -19.18
CA ASP A 161 17.21 4.00 -18.86
C ASP A 161 16.58 5.31 -19.33
N LYS A 162 15.89 5.25 -20.47
CA LYS A 162 15.21 6.41 -21.07
C LYS A 162 14.10 7.01 -20.21
N MET A 163 13.61 6.27 -19.22
CA MET A 163 12.58 6.72 -18.28
C MET A 163 13.17 7.26 -16.98
N ALA A 164 14.50 7.22 -16.80
CA ALA A 164 15.15 7.78 -15.63
C ALA A 164 15.17 9.31 -15.70
N VAL A 165 14.52 9.95 -14.74
CA VAL A 165 14.52 11.40 -14.56
C VAL A 165 15.75 11.84 -13.79
N LEU A 166 16.23 11.01 -12.86
CA LEU A 166 17.35 11.32 -11.97
C LEU A 166 18.54 10.39 -12.23
N ASP A 167 19.74 10.93 -11.97
CA ASP A 167 20.96 10.13 -11.82
C ASP A 167 21.09 9.52 -10.42
N SER A 168 22.15 8.74 -10.17
CA SER A 168 22.44 8.11 -8.87
C SER A 168 22.76 9.11 -7.73
N ARG A 169 22.95 10.38 -8.03
CA ARG A 169 23.14 11.47 -7.09
C ARG A 169 21.87 12.32 -6.91
N MET A 170 20.71 11.81 -7.35
CA MET A 170 19.39 12.48 -7.28
C MET A 170 19.33 13.80 -8.06
N ARG A 171 20.23 14.03 -9.02
CA ARG A 171 20.19 15.21 -9.89
C ARG A 171 19.26 14.98 -11.06
N VAL A 172 18.46 15.99 -11.40
CA VAL A 172 17.58 15.96 -12.57
C VAL A 172 18.43 16.01 -13.84
N ARG A 173 18.26 15.01 -14.71
CA ARG A 173 18.98 14.93 -15.99
C ARG A 173 18.62 16.08 -16.90
N GLY A 174 19.62 16.74 -17.48
CA GLY A 174 19.42 17.86 -18.40
C GLY A 174 19.09 19.20 -17.75
N ILE A 175 19.02 19.28 -16.41
CA ILE A 175 18.80 20.52 -15.66
C ILE A 175 19.89 20.67 -14.60
N GLU A 176 20.61 21.77 -14.63
CA GLU A 176 21.65 22.06 -13.64
C GLU A 176 21.06 22.51 -12.30
N ASN A 177 21.75 22.17 -11.21
CA ASN A 177 21.45 22.62 -9.85
C ASN A 177 20.06 22.21 -9.31
N LEU A 178 19.41 21.19 -9.90
CA LEU A 178 18.13 20.66 -9.45
C LEU A 178 18.26 19.20 -9.00
N ARG A 179 17.71 18.90 -7.83
CA ARG A 179 17.58 17.54 -7.28
C ARG A 179 16.16 17.25 -6.84
N VAL A 180 15.81 15.98 -6.81
CA VAL A 180 14.57 15.47 -6.20
C VAL A 180 14.93 14.36 -5.22
N CYS A 181 14.52 14.53 -3.95
CA CYS A 181 15.04 13.74 -2.83
C CYS A 181 13.93 13.16 -1.96
N ASP A 182 12.85 12.72 -2.58
CA ASP A 182 11.72 12.07 -1.93
C ASP A 182 11.43 10.69 -2.57
N LEU A 183 10.32 10.07 -2.22
CA LEU A 183 9.94 8.75 -2.73
C LEU A 183 9.76 8.71 -4.25
N SER A 184 9.53 9.85 -4.90
CA SER A 184 9.43 9.88 -6.37
C SER A 184 10.75 9.49 -7.05
N ALA A 185 11.89 9.64 -6.35
CA ALA A 185 13.21 9.23 -6.82
C ALA A 185 13.43 7.71 -6.83
N MET A 186 12.62 6.93 -6.13
CA MET A 186 12.80 5.47 -6.06
C MET A 186 12.50 4.80 -7.39
N PRO A 187 13.39 3.93 -7.93
CA PRO A 187 13.12 3.18 -9.16
C PRO A 187 12.01 2.14 -8.99
N ASN A 188 11.89 1.57 -7.79
CA ASN A 188 10.82 0.66 -7.39
C ASN A 188 10.45 0.94 -5.94
N ILE A 189 9.18 0.67 -5.60
CA ILE A 189 8.75 0.73 -4.21
C ILE A 189 9.42 -0.37 -3.39
N ASN A 190 9.77 -0.06 -2.14
CA ASN A 190 10.26 -1.06 -1.19
C ASN A 190 9.13 -2.02 -0.77
N SER A 191 9.51 -3.16 -0.16
CA SER A 191 8.57 -4.22 0.22
C SER A 191 7.85 -3.94 1.54
N GLY A 192 7.42 -2.70 1.78
CA GLY A 192 6.76 -2.30 3.03
C GLY A 192 6.45 -0.81 3.03
N ASN A 193 6.13 -0.27 4.20
CA ASN A 193 5.84 1.14 4.40
C ASN A 193 7.04 2.02 4.03
N THR A 194 6.79 3.22 3.52
CA THR A 194 7.79 4.07 2.87
C THR A 194 8.35 5.20 3.72
N SER A 195 7.94 5.34 4.98
CA SER A 195 8.40 6.43 5.86
C SER A 195 9.92 6.39 6.08
N ALA A 196 10.48 5.23 6.46
CA ALA A 196 11.91 5.08 6.66
C ALA A 196 12.74 5.30 5.37
N PRO A 197 12.36 4.71 4.22
CA PRO A 197 13.00 5.04 2.93
C PRO A 197 12.93 6.52 2.57
N ALA A 198 11.82 7.22 2.82
CA ALA A 198 11.70 8.65 2.54
C ALA A 198 12.71 9.46 3.37
N MET A 199 12.81 9.18 4.68
CA MET A 199 13.80 9.83 5.55
C MET A 199 15.23 9.53 5.12
N MET A 200 15.52 8.29 4.75
CA MET A 200 16.84 7.87 4.25
C MET A 200 17.21 8.60 2.96
N LEU A 201 16.30 8.75 2.01
CA LEU A 201 16.53 9.49 0.76
C LEU A 201 16.84 10.97 1.05
N GLY A 202 16.08 11.60 1.95
CA GLY A 202 16.32 12.98 2.37
C GLY A 202 17.71 13.16 3.02
N LEU A 203 18.07 12.28 3.96
CA LEU A 203 19.39 12.30 4.62
C LEU A 203 20.51 12.09 3.60
N ARG A 204 20.39 11.07 2.74
CA ARG A 204 21.39 10.80 1.70
C ARG A 204 21.55 11.96 0.73
N CYS A 205 20.47 12.65 0.39
CA CYS A 205 20.56 13.83 -0.47
C CYS A 205 21.31 14.98 0.22
N ALA A 206 21.08 15.19 1.52
CA ALA A 206 21.82 16.19 2.28
C ALA A 206 23.34 15.90 2.25
N ASP A 207 23.76 14.64 2.50
CA ASP A 207 25.16 14.23 2.39
C ASP A 207 25.74 14.53 0.99
N LEU A 208 24.98 14.19 -0.07
CA LEU A 208 25.41 14.43 -1.45
C LEU A 208 25.54 15.93 -1.82
N ILE A 209 24.80 16.79 -1.15
CA ILE A 209 24.89 18.26 -1.31
C ILE A 209 26.10 18.80 -0.53
N LEU A 210 26.32 18.33 0.70
CA LEU A 210 27.37 18.78 1.57
C LEU A 210 28.74 18.19 1.21
N GLY A 211 28.77 17.17 0.34
CA GLY A 211 30.04 16.53 -0.08
C GLY A 211 30.60 15.52 0.93
N SER A 212 29.74 15.03 1.83
CA SER A 212 30.07 14.02 2.86
C SER A 212 29.70 12.59 2.47
#